data_19704e5a30386359460f82cb921b36a6
#
_entry.id   19704e5a30386359460f82cb921b36a6
#
_cell.length_a   1.000
_cell.length_b   1.000
_cell.length_c   1.000
_cell.angle_alpha   90.00
_cell.angle_beta   90.00
_cell.angle_gamma   90.00
#
_symmetry.space_group_name_H-M   'P 1'
#
loop_
_entity.id
_entity.type
_entity.pdbx_description
1 polymer ?
#
loop_
_entity_poly.entity_id
_entity_poly.type
_entity_poly.pdbx_seq_one_letter_code
_entity_poly.pdbx_strand_id
1 'polypeptide(L)'
;MNAEQREYIGIINQSAEEVILIKKTGWEEVNLPGHAHGKCQIIYTLAGTLHVEIGSESYFVPEKHIAWIPGGAEHKLSSNSQQVSMAIFYVNLEPLGENDPKGEFAIYTANALIGENLKFIASKGKVIEKEKQPDLYNFTLGFFNLLPQMSPGKELLLKSLVIPND
;
A
#
# COMPACT_ATOMS: atom_id res chain seq x y z
N MET A 1 13.02 13.42 9.60
CA MET A 1 12.14 12.36 10.15
C MET A 1 12.16 12.43 11.66
N ASN A 2 11.00 12.54 12.29
CA ASN A 2 10.91 12.61 13.75
C ASN A 2 11.01 11.22 14.40
N ALA A 3 11.06 11.16 15.74
CA ALA A 3 11.23 9.90 16.46
C ALA A 3 10.05 8.94 16.24
N GLU A 4 8.84 9.47 16.22
CA GLU A 4 7.63 8.68 16.01
C GLU A 4 7.62 8.04 14.61
N GLN A 5 8.03 8.79 13.60
CA GLN A 5 8.12 8.30 12.23
C GLN A 5 9.21 7.23 12.09
N ARG A 6 10.36 7.41 12.74
CA ARG A 6 11.43 6.40 12.74
C ARG A 6 10.98 5.11 13.42
N GLU A 7 10.24 5.23 14.52
CA GLU A 7 9.68 4.07 15.20
C GLU A 7 8.71 3.31 14.30
N TYR A 8 7.85 4.03 13.60
CA TYR A 8 6.90 3.44 12.66
C TYR A 8 7.60 2.62 11.57
N ILE A 9 8.61 3.20 10.91
CA ILE A 9 9.38 2.50 9.88
C ILE A 9 10.14 1.31 10.49
N GLY A 10 10.68 1.47 11.69
CA GLY A 10 11.39 0.39 12.40
C GLY A 10 10.50 -0.81 12.69
N ILE A 11 9.26 -0.58 13.09
CA ILE A 11 8.29 -1.66 13.33
C ILE A 11 8.06 -2.46 12.05
N ILE A 12 7.90 -1.79 10.91
CA ILE A 12 7.70 -2.46 9.63
C ILE A 12 8.93 -3.31 9.28
N ASN A 13 10.11 -2.72 9.35
CA ASN A 13 11.35 -3.39 8.94
C ASN A 13 11.76 -4.53 9.87
N GLN A 14 11.43 -4.45 11.16
CA GLN A 14 11.78 -5.47 12.14
C GLN A 14 10.75 -6.57 12.28
N SER A 15 9.57 -6.44 11.66
CA SER A 15 8.55 -7.47 11.73
C SER A 15 9.00 -8.72 10.98
N ALA A 16 8.58 -9.89 11.48
CA ALA A 16 8.92 -11.17 10.86
C ALA A 16 8.32 -11.31 9.46
N GLU A 17 8.93 -12.17 8.63
CA GLU A 17 8.47 -12.37 7.25
C GLU A 17 7.01 -12.85 7.18
N GLU A 18 6.62 -13.75 8.07
CA GLU A 18 5.29 -14.34 8.08
C GLU A 18 4.29 -13.55 8.94
N VAL A 19 4.43 -12.23 8.89
CA VAL A 19 3.55 -11.29 9.59
C VAL A 19 3.06 -10.24 8.61
N ILE A 20 1.76 -10.04 8.59
CA ILE A 20 1.12 -8.99 7.80
C ILE A 20 0.71 -7.87 8.74
N LEU A 21 1.14 -6.65 8.44
CA LEU A 21 0.80 -5.48 9.23
C LEU A 21 -0.33 -4.71 8.55
N ILE A 22 -1.25 -4.17 9.34
CA ILE A 22 -2.40 -3.42 8.84
C ILE A 22 -2.49 -2.08 9.56
N LYS A 23 -2.61 -1.01 8.79
CA LYS A 23 -2.82 0.35 9.30
C LYS A 23 -4.06 0.94 8.65
N LYS A 24 -4.95 1.48 9.45
CA LYS A 24 -6.21 2.05 8.93
C LYS A 24 -6.13 3.52 8.57
N THR A 25 -5.21 4.25 9.14
CA THR A 25 -5.09 5.68 8.87
C THR A 25 -3.83 6.06 8.10
N GLY A 26 -2.72 5.45 8.44
CA GLY A 26 -1.45 5.70 7.76
C GLY A 26 -0.91 7.13 7.88
N TRP A 27 -1.44 7.94 8.80
CA TRP A 27 -1.00 9.32 8.96
C TRP A 27 0.47 9.43 9.31
N GLU A 28 1.03 8.41 9.97
CA GLU A 28 2.44 8.36 10.32
C GLU A 28 3.33 8.34 9.10
N GLU A 29 2.83 7.77 7.99
CA GLU A 29 3.60 7.67 6.75
C GLU A 29 3.36 8.85 5.81
N VAL A 30 2.18 9.47 5.87
CA VAL A 30 1.89 10.63 5.02
C VAL A 30 2.83 11.78 5.37
N ASN A 31 3.42 12.38 4.33
CA ASN A 31 4.41 13.46 4.45
C ASN A 31 5.75 13.05 5.07
N LEU A 32 6.03 11.75 5.19
CA LEU A 32 7.38 11.30 5.50
C LEU A 32 8.32 11.66 4.35
N PRO A 33 9.61 11.93 4.64
CA PRO A 33 10.61 11.98 3.58
C PRO A 33 10.63 10.68 2.78
N GLY A 34 11.16 10.73 1.57
CA GLY A 34 11.28 9.53 0.74
C GLY A 34 11.96 8.40 1.51
N HIS A 35 11.37 7.22 1.48
CA HIS A 35 11.84 6.07 2.23
C HIS A 35 11.46 4.77 1.53
N ALA A 36 12.03 3.66 2.01
CA ALA A 36 11.73 2.32 1.53
C ALA A 36 11.63 1.35 2.70
N HIS A 37 10.90 0.26 2.51
CA HIS A 37 10.85 -0.85 3.45
C HIS A 37 10.85 -2.17 2.71
N GLY A 38 11.22 -3.26 3.42
CA GLY A 38 11.36 -4.58 2.80
C GLY A 38 10.04 -5.21 2.37
N LYS A 39 8.96 -4.91 3.07
CA LYS A 39 7.66 -5.45 2.73
C LYS A 39 7.00 -4.67 1.59
N CYS A 40 6.25 -5.38 0.77
CA CYS A 40 5.35 -4.76 -0.20
C CYS A 40 4.30 -3.96 0.55
N GLN A 41 4.00 -2.78 0.06
CA GLN A 41 3.00 -1.90 0.65
C GLN A 41 1.82 -1.75 -0.31
N ILE A 42 0.65 -2.08 0.18
CA ILE A 42 -0.58 -2.02 -0.59
C ILE A 42 -1.51 -1.02 0.09
N ILE A 43 -1.87 0.03 -0.61
CA ILE A 43 -2.68 1.12 -0.04
C ILE A 43 -4.00 1.21 -0.79
N TYR A 44 -5.09 1.02 -0.05
CA TYR A 44 -6.43 1.17 -0.59
C TYR A 44 -7.01 2.49 -0.12
N THR A 45 -7.34 3.38 -1.06
CA THR A 45 -7.92 4.68 -0.74
C THR A 45 -9.43 4.52 -0.56
N LEU A 46 -9.91 4.80 0.64
CA LEU A 46 -11.33 4.70 1.01
C LEU A 46 -12.08 6.00 0.74
N ALA A 47 -11.42 7.13 0.90
CA ALA A 47 -11.99 8.44 0.65
C ALA A 47 -10.87 9.43 0.36
N GLY A 48 -11.16 10.41 -0.50
CA GLY A 48 -10.18 11.42 -0.89
C GLY A 48 -9.20 10.90 -1.93
N THR A 49 -8.07 11.58 -2.06
CA THR A 49 -7.03 11.22 -3.02
C THR A 49 -5.67 11.27 -2.34
N LEU A 50 -4.96 10.16 -2.42
CA LEU A 50 -3.59 10.06 -1.96
C LEU A 50 -2.66 10.38 -3.12
N HIS A 51 -1.51 10.97 -2.84
CA HIS A 51 -0.45 11.19 -3.81
C HIS A 51 0.75 10.32 -3.45
N VAL A 52 1.31 9.65 -4.45
CA VAL A 52 2.49 8.80 -4.29
C VAL A 52 3.57 9.28 -5.24
N GLU A 53 4.75 9.56 -4.69
CA GLU A 53 5.94 9.84 -5.47
C GLU A 53 6.82 8.61 -5.55
N ILE A 54 7.11 8.18 -6.76
CA ILE A 54 8.05 7.09 -7.05
C ILE A 54 9.04 7.63 -8.08
N GLY A 55 10.33 7.63 -7.73
CA GLY A 55 11.33 8.25 -8.59
C GLY A 55 11.05 9.75 -8.76
N SER A 56 10.99 10.21 -10.01
CA SER A 56 10.68 11.59 -10.33
C SER A 56 9.21 11.83 -10.69
N GLU A 57 8.39 10.78 -10.58
CA GLU A 57 6.99 10.85 -10.98
C GLU A 57 6.06 10.89 -9.78
N SER A 58 4.98 11.66 -9.90
CA SER A 58 3.94 11.75 -8.89
C SER A 58 2.63 11.20 -9.46
N TYR A 59 1.96 10.39 -8.68
CA TYR A 59 0.73 9.70 -9.10
C TYR A 59 -0.41 10.01 -8.16
N PHE A 60 -1.64 10.03 -8.70
CA PHE A 60 -2.87 10.06 -7.91
C PHE A 60 -3.30 8.64 -7.56
N VAL A 61 -3.80 8.47 -6.35
CA VAL A 61 -4.49 7.25 -5.94
C VAL A 61 -5.84 7.67 -5.37
N PRO A 62 -6.84 7.84 -6.24
CA PRO A 62 -8.15 8.29 -5.78
C PRO A 62 -8.95 7.17 -5.14
N GLU A 63 -10.14 7.51 -4.66
CA GLU A 63 -11.05 6.56 -4.03
C GLU A 63 -11.25 5.32 -4.88
N LYS A 64 -11.29 4.16 -4.24
CA LYS A 64 -11.46 2.83 -4.87
C LYS A 64 -10.29 2.43 -5.77
N HIS A 65 -9.14 3.03 -5.56
CA HIS A 65 -7.90 2.65 -6.23
C HIS A 65 -6.89 2.16 -5.22
N ILE A 66 -5.96 1.35 -5.70
CA ILE A 66 -4.95 0.69 -4.88
C ILE A 66 -3.58 1.06 -5.40
N ALA A 67 -2.73 1.61 -4.53
CA ALA A 67 -1.32 1.77 -4.84
C ALA A 67 -0.58 0.50 -4.42
N TRP A 68 0.13 -0.09 -5.36
CA TRP A 68 0.95 -1.28 -5.14
C TRP A 68 2.41 -0.87 -5.19
N ILE A 69 3.06 -0.85 -4.03
CA ILE A 69 4.45 -0.41 -3.90
C ILE A 69 5.29 -1.63 -3.53
N PRO A 70 6.11 -2.15 -4.45
CA PRO A 70 6.91 -3.34 -4.16
C PRO A 70 7.94 -3.09 -3.07
N GLY A 71 8.36 -4.16 -2.40
CA GLY A 71 9.39 -4.07 -1.37
C GLY A 71 10.68 -3.46 -1.90
N GLY A 72 11.31 -2.62 -1.13
CA GLY A 72 12.53 -1.94 -1.51
C GLY A 72 12.38 -0.71 -2.40
N ALA A 73 11.19 -0.43 -2.92
CA ALA A 73 10.98 0.76 -3.75
C ALA A 73 10.91 2.01 -2.87
N GLU A 74 11.76 2.99 -3.16
CA GLU A 74 11.72 4.26 -2.46
C GLU A 74 10.50 5.05 -2.89
N HIS A 75 9.77 5.58 -1.93
CA HIS A 75 8.52 6.29 -2.19
C HIS A 75 8.25 7.36 -1.14
N LYS A 76 7.35 8.26 -1.48
CA LYS A 76 6.85 9.28 -0.57
C LYS A 76 5.35 9.41 -0.75
N LEU A 77 4.62 9.42 0.35
CA LEU A 77 3.18 9.65 0.37
C LEU A 77 2.88 11.09 0.77
N SER A 78 1.89 11.69 0.14
CA SER A 78 1.42 13.01 0.51
C SER A 78 -0.06 13.15 0.21
N SER A 79 -0.67 14.20 0.74
CA SER A 79 -2.06 14.51 0.50
C SER A 79 -2.24 16.03 0.56
N ASN A 80 -2.94 16.57 -0.41
CA ASN A 80 -3.35 17.97 -0.41
C ASN A 80 -4.65 18.17 0.37
N SER A 81 -5.32 17.08 0.72
CA SER A 81 -6.55 17.09 1.49
C SER A 81 -6.30 16.49 2.85
N GLN A 82 -6.84 17.09 3.89
CA GLN A 82 -6.78 16.55 5.25
C GLN A 82 -7.76 15.40 5.44
N GLN A 83 -8.48 15.00 4.39
CA GLN A 83 -9.60 14.06 4.49
C GLN A 83 -9.32 12.76 3.73
N VAL A 84 -8.06 12.37 3.59
CA VAL A 84 -7.75 11.08 2.98
C VAL A 84 -7.95 9.98 4.01
N SER A 85 -8.78 9.01 3.65
CA SER A 85 -8.96 7.79 4.43
C SER A 85 -8.42 6.61 3.64
N MET A 86 -7.62 5.78 4.28
CA MET A 86 -6.96 4.68 3.60
C MET A 86 -6.78 3.47 4.53
N ALA A 87 -6.59 2.30 3.92
CA ALA A 87 -6.12 1.12 4.62
C ALA A 87 -4.80 0.71 4.00
N ILE A 88 -3.79 0.50 4.82
CA ILE A 88 -2.45 0.13 4.37
C ILE A 88 -2.11 -1.26 4.87
N PHE A 89 -1.58 -2.08 3.96
CA PHE A 89 -1.17 -3.46 4.25
C PHE A 89 0.30 -3.60 3.92
N TYR A 90 1.07 -4.15 4.84
CA TYR A 90 2.49 -4.46 4.62
C TYR A 90 2.64 -5.97 4.62
N VAL A 91 3.07 -6.53 3.50
CA VAL A 91 3.12 -7.98 3.31
C VAL A 91 4.33 -8.38 2.48
N ASN A 92 4.96 -9.49 2.84
CA ASN A 92 6.04 -10.06 2.05
C ASN A 92 5.47 -10.82 0.86
N LEU A 93 5.72 -10.31 -0.35
CA LEU A 93 5.32 -10.95 -1.59
C LEU A 93 6.56 -11.10 -2.46
N GLU A 94 6.84 -12.35 -2.86
CA GLU A 94 8.00 -12.65 -3.68
C GLU A 94 7.61 -12.65 -5.16
N PRO A 95 8.20 -11.76 -5.98
CA PRO A 95 8.01 -11.85 -7.42
C PRO A 95 8.59 -13.15 -7.95
N LEU A 96 7.88 -13.77 -8.90
CA LEU A 96 8.31 -15.04 -9.51
C LEU A 96 9.32 -14.86 -10.63
N GLY A 97 9.59 -13.64 -11.05
CA GLY A 97 10.53 -13.31 -12.11
C GLY A 97 10.42 -11.84 -12.49
N GLU A 98 11.23 -11.43 -13.49
CA GLU A 98 11.31 -10.02 -13.90
C GLU A 98 9.98 -9.44 -14.41
N ASN A 99 9.12 -10.28 -14.96
CA ASN A 99 7.86 -9.84 -15.52
C ASN A 99 6.67 -10.03 -14.59
N ASP A 100 6.92 -10.41 -13.34
CA ASP A 100 5.84 -10.57 -12.37
C ASP A 100 5.36 -9.19 -11.93
N PRO A 101 4.08 -8.86 -12.13
CA PRO A 101 3.54 -7.57 -11.74
C PRO A 101 3.69 -7.27 -10.24
N LYS A 102 3.87 -8.29 -9.40
CA LYS A 102 4.09 -8.07 -7.96
C LYS A 102 5.38 -7.31 -7.67
N GLY A 103 6.34 -7.34 -8.57
CA GLY A 103 7.60 -6.61 -8.44
C GLY A 103 7.59 -5.20 -9.01
N GLU A 104 6.46 -4.73 -9.50
CA GLU A 104 6.35 -3.42 -10.15
C GLU A 104 5.38 -2.51 -9.43
N PHE A 105 5.70 -1.22 -9.37
CA PHE A 105 4.75 -0.22 -8.92
C PHE A 105 3.56 -0.16 -9.88
N ALA A 106 2.37 -0.09 -9.33
CA ALA A 106 1.15 0.02 -10.12
C ALA A 106 0.03 0.68 -9.31
N ILE A 107 -0.95 1.20 -10.02
CA ILE A 107 -2.20 1.66 -9.43
C ILE A 107 -3.29 0.80 -10.05
N TYR A 108 -3.92 -0.01 -9.21
CA TYR A 108 -4.98 -0.92 -9.65
C TYR A 108 -6.35 -0.35 -9.31
N THR A 109 -7.31 -0.63 -10.14
CA THR A 109 -8.71 -0.33 -9.86
C THR A 109 -9.27 -1.44 -8.97
N ALA A 110 -9.99 -1.10 -7.92
CA ALA A 110 -10.64 -2.09 -7.08
C ALA A 110 -12.11 -2.22 -7.47
N ASN A 111 -12.49 -3.42 -7.91
CA ASN A 111 -13.90 -3.75 -8.10
C ASN A 111 -14.53 -4.10 -6.73
N ALA A 112 -15.83 -4.41 -6.72
CA ALA A 112 -16.54 -4.72 -5.47
C ALA A 112 -15.92 -5.90 -4.73
N LEU A 113 -15.52 -6.95 -5.46
CA LEU A 113 -14.91 -8.13 -4.84
C LEU A 113 -13.61 -7.77 -4.13
N ILE A 114 -12.72 -7.06 -4.80
CA ILE A 114 -11.45 -6.63 -4.22
C ILE A 114 -11.70 -5.73 -3.01
N GLY A 115 -12.56 -4.73 -3.15
CA GLY A 115 -12.86 -3.78 -2.08
C GLY A 115 -13.41 -4.45 -0.83
N GLU A 116 -14.35 -5.39 -0.99
CA GLU A 116 -14.92 -6.11 0.14
C GLU A 116 -13.89 -7.00 0.83
N ASN A 117 -13.02 -7.66 0.06
CA ASN A 117 -11.95 -8.46 0.65
C ASN A 117 -10.95 -7.61 1.43
N LEU A 118 -10.58 -6.44 0.89
CA LEU A 118 -9.68 -5.52 1.60
C LEU A 118 -10.30 -5.05 2.92
N LYS A 119 -11.58 -4.71 2.92
CA LYS A 119 -12.30 -4.31 4.14
C LYS A 119 -12.36 -5.46 5.14
N PHE A 120 -12.62 -6.68 4.67
CA PHE A 120 -12.64 -7.86 5.52
C PHE A 120 -11.30 -8.06 6.20
N ILE A 121 -10.21 -8.03 5.44
CA ILE A 121 -8.86 -8.19 5.99
C ILE A 121 -8.55 -7.07 6.98
N ALA A 122 -8.86 -5.83 6.64
CA ALA A 122 -8.61 -4.68 7.50
C ALA A 122 -9.39 -4.76 8.83
N SER A 123 -10.53 -5.46 8.84
CA SER A 123 -11.33 -5.63 10.06
C SER A 123 -10.71 -6.60 11.08
N LYS A 124 -9.67 -7.33 10.69
CA LYS A 124 -9.09 -8.41 11.52
C LYS A 124 -8.05 -7.93 12.53
N GLY A 125 -7.78 -6.64 12.60
CA GLY A 125 -6.87 -6.07 13.58
C GLY A 125 -5.66 -5.42 12.92
N LYS A 126 -4.61 -5.26 13.70
CA LYS A 126 -3.39 -4.57 13.27
C LYS A 126 -2.32 -5.51 12.74
N VAL A 127 -2.43 -6.78 13.06
CA VAL A 127 -1.40 -7.78 12.76
C VAL A 127 -2.09 -9.10 12.44
N ILE A 128 -1.62 -9.79 11.40
CA ILE A 128 -2.01 -11.16 11.09
C ILE A 128 -0.71 -11.98 11.09
N GLU A 129 -0.59 -12.91 12.02
CA GLU A 129 0.57 -13.77 12.16
C GLU A 129 0.24 -15.18 11.70
N LYS A 130 1.08 -15.76 10.83
CA LYS A 130 0.86 -17.11 10.32
C LYS A 130 0.78 -18.15 11.45
N GLU A 131 1.63 -17.98 12.45
CA GLU A 131 1.70 -18.92 13.59
C GLU A 131 0.41 -18.94 14.40
N LYS A 132 -0.21 -17.76 14.60
CA LYS A 132 -1.40 -17.63 15.44
C LYS A 132 -2.71 -17.77 14.67
N GLN A 133 -2.72 -17.37 13.40
CA GLN A 133 -3.91 -17.34 12.56
C GLN A 133 -3.56 -17.87 11.15
N PRO A 134 -3.20 -19.16 11.06
CA PRO A 134 -2.70 -19.70 9.78
C PRO A 134 -3.70 -19.61 8.64
N ASP A 135 -4.98 -19.86 8.90
CA ASP A 135 -5.98 -19.83 7.83
C ASP A 135 -6.19 -18.40 7.30
N LEU A 136 -6.30 -17.43 8.20
CA LEU A 136 -6.46 -16.03 7.82
C LEU A 136 -5.20 -15.52 7.11
N TYR A 137 -4.03 -15.90 7.60
CA TYR A 137 -2.76 -15.52 6.97
C TYR A 137 -2.68 -16.07 5.55
N ASN A 138 -2.97 -17.35 5.38
CA ASN A 138 -2.90 -17.99 4.06
C ASN A 138 -3.93 -17.43 3.09
N PHE A 139 -5.14 -17.15 3.55
CA PHE A 139 -6.15 -16.48 2.73
C PHE A 139 -5.66 -15.10 2.29
N THR A 140 -5.17 -14.31 3.22
CA THR A 140 -4.72 -12.93 2.95
C THR A 140 -3.54 -12.92 1.99
N LEU A 141 -2.56 -13.78 2.21
CA LEU A 141 -1.40 -13.91 1.34
C LEU A 141 -1.82 -14.30 -0.08
N GLY A 142 -2.69 -15.29 -0.20
CA GLY A 142 -3.21 -15.74 -1.49
C GLY A 142 -3.98 -14.66 -2.21
N PHE A 143 -4.80 -13.90 -1.48
CA PHE A 143 -5.55 -12.78 -2.03
C PHE A 143 -4.60 -11.73 -2.62
N PHE A 144 -3.59 -11.31 -1.87
CA PHE A 144 -2.64 -10.31 -2.38
C PHE A 144 -1.81 -10.84 -3.54
N ASN A 145 -1.44 -12.11 -3.53
CA ASN A 145 -0.74 -12.70 -4.67
C ASN A 145 -1.58 -12.68 -5.96
N LEU A 146 -2.88 -12.80 -5.83
CA LEU A 146 -3.79 -12.81 -6.97
C LEU A 146 -4.33 -11.44 -7.36
N LEU A 147 -4.22 -10.44 -6.49
CA LEU A 147 -4.83 -9.13 -6.71
C LEU A 147 -4.52 -8.52 -8.07
N PRO A 148 -3.28 -8.52 -8.57
CA PRO A 148 -2.99 -7.98 -9.89
C PRO A 148 -3.78 -8.64 -11.02
N GLN A 149 -4.18 -9.91 -10.85
CA GLN A 149 -5.00 -10.63 -11.84
C GLN A 149 -6.50 -10.41 -11.63
N MET A 150 -6.92 -10.04 -10.43
CA MET A 150 -8.32 -9.81 -10.10
C MET A 150 -8.79 -8.41 -10.49
N SER A 151 -7.85 -7.47 -10.58
CA SER A 151 -8.21 -6.09 -10.91
C SER A 151 -8.71 -5.98 -12.35
N PRO A 152 -9.78 -5.21 -12.57
CA PRO A 152 -10.29 -4.99 -13.92
C PRO A 152 -9.34 -4.17 -14.79
N GLY A 153 -8.41 -3.45 -14.19
CA GLY A 153 -7.44 -2.66 -14.94
C GLY A 153 -6.30 -2.15 -14.07
N LYS A 154 -5.17 -1.98 -14.73
CA LYS A 154 -4.00 -1.34 -14.16
C LYS A 154 -3.96 0.08 -14.72
N GLU A 155 -4.03 1.07 -13.84
CA GLU A 155 -4.00 2.47 -14.22
C GLU A 155 -2.81 3.16 -13.61
N LEU A 156 -2.22 4.11 -14.35
CA LEU A 156 -1.21 5.00 -13.83
C LEU A 156 -1.75 6.42 -13.93
N LEU A 157 -2.33 6.87 -12.84
CA LEU A 157 -2.97 8.18 -12.79
C LEU A 157 -1.96 9.23 -12.34
N LEU A 158 -1.31 9.84 -13.30
CA LEU A 158 -0.30 10.84 -13.03
C LEU A 158 -0.92 12.10 -12.44
N LYS A 159 -0.24 12.67 -11.47
CA LYS A 159 -0.59 13.95 -10.92
C LYS A 159 -0.40 15.02 -11.99
N SER A 160 -1.39 15.87 -12.17
CA SER A 160 -1.29 16.97 -13.11
C SER A 160 -0.11 17.89 -12.77
N LEU A 161 0.73 18.14 -13.76
CA LEU A 161 1.80 19.12 -13.64
C LEU A 161 1.25 20.52 -13.82
N VAL A 162 0.31 20.90 -12.99
CA VAL A 162 -0.10 22.29 -12.95
C VAL A 162 0.97 23.05 -12.20
N ILE A 163 1.73 23.80 -12.94
CA ILE A 163 2.64 24.74 -12.33
C ILE A 163 1.76 25.80 -11.71
N PRO A 164 1.78 25.94 -10.39
CA PRO A 164 0.98 26.99 -9.78
C PRO A 164 1.46 28.29 -10.32
N ASN A 165 0.51 28.99 -10.85
CA ASN A 165 0.74 30.36 -11.14
C ASN A 165 0.65 31.13 -9.88
N ASP A 166 1.59 30.86 -9.02
CA ASP A 166 1.46 31.57 -7.97
C ASP A 166 1.67 32.77 -7.81
#